data_75a9a781a73277dd35136be46b97e8cd
#
_entry.id   75a9a781a73277dd35136be46b97e8cd
#
_cell.length_a   1.000
_cell.length_b   1.000
_cell.length_c   1.000
_cell.angle_alpha   90.00
_cell.angle_beta   90.00
_cell.angle_gamma   90.00
#
_symmetry.space_group_name_H-M   'P 1'
#
loop_
_entity.id
_entity.type
_entity.pdbx_description
1 polymer ?
#
loop_
_entity_poly.entity_id
_entity_poly.type
_entity_poly.pdbx_seq_one_letter_code
_entity_poly.pdbx_strand_id
1 'polypeptide(L)'
;PEEMRAKKFKQVGKDFPVFIDPKTGEEYALARTERKSGHGYTGFEFDTNPDVTLEEDLARRDLTINAIAQDEDGNLIDPFNGQEDIKNKKLRHVSDAFSEDPLRVLRVARFFAIFDDFVVVPETIDKIKEIVESGELEHLTPERKWLEIYKTDKYLASFFSFLITHNARDILFPEIKKNSVPNIIHSVHPTKVEAIASHLSNWINTSEEIEYFCQRLKVPNEYKELALLLKNCHSDYCFYSPDNIEEYAKLLSLVKRLDIRKQERLELFMRCAYNSSVYKKFEGHQIFFEELIKKINNFKLSEEDQKKPGLEIKKIIEN
;
A
#
# COMPACT_ATOMS: atom_id res chain seq x y z
N PRO A 1 -4.65 -28.23 17.59
CA PRO A 1 -3.94 -28.39 16.28
C PRO A 1 -4.28 -29.71 15.58
N GLU A 2 -4.38 -30.82 16.34
CA GLU A 2 -4.64 -32.16 15.76
C GLU A 2 -6.02 -32.23 15.07
N GLU A 3 -7.04 -31.68 15.70
CA GLU A 3 -8.38 -31.58 15.15
C GLU A 3 -8.41 -30.81 13.81
N MET A 4 -7.69 -29.67 13.75
CA MET A 4 -7.61 -28.84 12.52
C MET A 4 -6.87 -29.59 11.40
N ARG A 5 -5.83 -30.35 11.73
CA ARG A 5 -5.14 -31.22 10.76
C ARG A 5 -6.04 -32.35 10.27
N ALA A 6 -6.84 -32.96 11.17
CA ALA A 6 -7.82 -33.98 10.81
C ALA A 6 -8.89 -33.40 9.85
N LYS A 7 -9.32 -32.16 10.05
CA LYS A 7 -10.24 -31.42 9.17
C LYS A 7 -9.58 -30.91 7.88
N LYS A 8 -8.27 -31.20 7.65
CA LYS A 8 -7.49 -30.76 6.48
C LYS A 8 -7.39 -29.25 6.33
N PHE A 9 -7.39 -28.50 7.42
CA PHE A 9 -7.13 -27.08 7.40
C PHE A 9 -5.69 -26.77 7.02
N LYS A 10 -5.48 -25.71 6.24
CA LYS A 10 -4.14 -25.31 5.80
C LYS A 10 -3.37 -24.66 6.95
N GLN A 11 -2.30 -25.29 7.41
CA GLN A 11 -1.41 -24.71 8.41
C GLN A 11 -0.51 -23.65 7.78
N VAL A 12 -0.49 -22.44 8.39
CA VAL A 12 0.43 -21.34 8.09
C VAL A 12 1.14 -20.90 9.38
N GLY A 13 2.30 -20.24 9.24
CA GLY A 13 3.16 -19.91 10.37
C GLY A 13 4.08 -21.07 10.77
N LYS A 14 5.38 -20.74 10.96
CA LYS A 14 6.41 -21.73 11.31
C LYS A 14 6.52 -21.87 12.83
N ASP A 15 6.57 -20.76 13.52
CA ASP A 15 6.82 -20.71 14.96
C ASP A 15 5.51 -20.77 15.78
N PHE A 16 4.41 -20.35 15.17
CA PHE A 16 3.08 -20.45 15.74
C PHE A 16 2.07 -20.91 14.66
N PRO A 17 1.47 -22.10 14.80
CA PRO A 17 0.55 -22.63 13.81
C PRO A 17 -0.81 -21.93 13.84
N VAL A 18 -1.15 -21.23 12.76
CA VAL A 18 -2.49 -20.78 12.44
C VAL A 18 -3.06 -21.71 11.38
N PHE A 19 -4.29 -22.16 11.55
CA PHE A 19 -4.97 -23.04 10.62
C PHE A 19 -6.06 -22.25 9.88
N ILE A 20 -6.07 -22.36 8.56
CA ILE A 20 -7.03 -21.67 7.69
C ILE A 20 -8.01 -22.71 7.16
N ASP A 21 -9.30 -22.48 7.36
CA ASP A 21 -10.35 -23.27 6.70
C ASP A 21 -10.30 -22.99 5.18
N PRO A 22 -10.07 -24.04 4.35
CA PRO A 22 -9.98 -23.84 2.91
C PRO A 22 -11.31 -23.45 2.25
N LYS A 23 -12.45 -23.56 2.95
CA LYS A 23 -13.76 -23.23 2.42
C LYS A 23 -14.19 -21.81 2.78
N THR A 24 -14.00 -21.40 4.04
CA THR A 24 -14.45 -20.10 4.55
C THR A 24 -13.35 -19.06 4.57
N GLY A 25 -12.07 -19.49 4.62
CA GLY A 25 -10.92 -18.62 4.84
C GLY A 25 -10.74 -18.19 6.29
N GLU A 26 -11.55 -18.72 7.21
CA GLU A 26 -11.45 -18.42 8.64
C GLU A 26 -10.15 -18.96 9.23
N GLU A 27 -9.56 -18.17 10.12
CA GLU A 27 -8.31 -18.49 10.81
C GLU A 27 -8.60 -19.05 12.20
N TYR A 28 -7.97 -20.18 12.52
CA TYR A 28 -8.04 -20.87 13.80
C TYR A 28 -6.66 -20.90 14.44
N ALA A 29 -6.53 -20.31 15.62
CA ALA A 29 -5.29 -20.27 16.37
C ALA A 29 -5.57 -20.56 17.85
N LEU A 30 -4.57 -21.07 18.57
CA LEU A 30 -4.66 -21.19 20.02
C LEU A 30 -4.51 -19.80 20.67
N ALA A 31 -5.09 -19.62 21.85
CA ALA A 31 -4.74 -18.52 22.72
C ALA A 31 -3.24 -18.62 23.06
N ARG A 32 -2.56 -17.48 23.13
CA ARG A 32 -1.13 -17.44 23.41
C ARG A 32 -0.74 -16.17 24.14
N THR A 33 0.35 -16.24 24.87
CA THR A 33 1.13 -15.07 25.28
C THR A 33 2.38 -14.96 24.41
N GLU A 34 2.86 -13.75 24.25
CA GLU A 34 4.09 -13.44 23.50
C GLU A 34 5.03 -12.71 24.45
N ARG A 35 6.31 -13.13 24.47
CA ARG A 35 7.35 -12.46 25.24
C ARG A 35 8.51 -12.12 24.32
N LYS A 36 8.91 -10.85 24.33
CA LYS A 36 10.07 -10.40 23.57
C LYS A 36 11.35 -10.96 24.25
N SER A 37 12.12 -11.78 23.52
CA SER A 37 13.40 -12.35 23.94
C SER A 37 14.59 -11.85 23.14
N GLY A 38 14.38 -11.04 22.08
CA GLY A 38 15.42 -10.53 21.19
C GLY A 38 14.94 -9.38 20.29
N HIS A 39 15.79 -8.96 19.35
CA HIS A 39 15.47 -7.92 18.39
C HIS A 39 14.70 -8.46 17.17
N GLY A 40 13.75 -7.68 16.66
CA GLY A 40 12.99 -7.98 15.45
C GLY A 40 11.96 -9.09 15.60
N TYR A 41 11.45 -9.60 14.47
CA TYR A 41 10.36 -10.60 14.42
C TYR A 41 10.72 -11.97 14.99
N THR A 42 11.98 -12.41 14.88
CA THR A 42 12.45 -13.70 15.40
C THR A 42 12.73 -13.67 16.90
N GLY A 43 12.59 -12.53 17.55
CA GLY A 43 12.85 -12.33 18.97
C GLY A 43 11.63 -12.52 19.87
N PHE A 44 10.61 -13.27 19.45
CA PHE A 44 9.45 -13.59 20.27
C PHE A 44 9.45 -15.07 20.67
N GLU A 45 9.23 -15.32 21.96
CA GLU A 45 8.89 -16.64 22.48
C GLU A 45 7.37 -16.69 22.64
N PHE A 46 6.76 -17.76 22.12
CA PHE A 46 5.31 -17.96 22.18
C PHE A 46 5.02 -19.03 23.24
N ASP A 47 4.23 -18.68 24.22
CA ASP A 47 3.65 -19.66 25.14
C ASP A 47 2.22 -19.98 24.70
N THR A 48 2.02 -21.25 24.35
CA THR A 48 0.74 -21.81 23.90
C THR A 48 0.19 -22.82 24.87
N ASN A 49 0.57 -22.71 26.16
CA ASN A 49 0.02 -23.54 27.20
C ASN A 49 -1.52 -23.45 27.19
N PRO A 50 -2.24 -24.59 27.32
CA PRO A 50 -3.70 -24.59 27.43
C PRO A 50 -4.26 -23.70 28.56
N ASP A 51 -3.44 -23.35 29.55
CA ASP A 51 -3.81 -22.48 30.67
C ASP A 51 -3.82 -20.98 30.31
N VAL A 52 -3.35 -20.59 29.09
CA VAL A 52 -3.42 -19.19 28.63
C VAL A 52 -4.88 -18.79 28.49
N THR A 53 -5.26 -17.77 29.24
CA THR A 53 -6.62 -17.24 29.27
C THR A 53 -6.91 -16.38 28.01
N LEU A 54 -8.18 -16.24 27.71
CA LEU A 54 -8.62 -15.33 26.62
C LEU A 54 -8.20 -13.88 26.90
N GLU A 55 -8.26 -13.45 28.16
CA GLU A 55 -7.87 -12.10 28.56
C GLU A 55 -6.37 -11.84 28.29
N GLU A 56 -5.50 -12.82 28.61
CA GLU A 56 -4.06 -12.74 28.29
C GLU A 56 -3.81 -12.68 26.78
N ASP A 57 -4.55 -13.44 25.96
CA ASP A 57 -4.46 -13.35 24.51
C ASP A 57 -4.92 -11.98 23.99
N LEU A 58 -5.97 -11.41 24.56
CA LEU A 58 -6.46 -10.09 24.20
C LEU A 58 -5.50 -8.98 24.68
N ALA A 59 -4.87 -9.13 25.84
CA ALA A 59 -3.94 -8.15 26.42
C ALA A 59 -2.71 -7.86 25.55
N ARG A 60 -2.24 -8.85 24.77
CA ARG A 60 -1.09 -8.69 23.87
C ARG A 60 -1.43 -8.04 22.54
N ARG A 61 -2.70 -7.74 22.24
CA ARG A 61 -3.12 -7.12 20.98
C ARG A 61 -2.70 -5.66 20.90
N ASP A 62 -2.82 -5.08 19.71
CA ASP A 62 -2.37 -3.70 19.44
C ASP A 62 -3.31 -2.64 20.03
N LEU A 63 -4.59 -2.70 19.67
CA LEU A 63 -5.57 -1.69 20.04
C LEU A 63 -6.78 -2.32 20.76
N THR A 64 -7.39 -1.59 21.67
CA THR A 64 -8.60 -2.01 22.41
C THR A 64 -9.74 -2.41 21.46
N ILE A 65 -9.92 -1.69 20.37
CA ILE A 65 -10.92 -2.00 19.32
C ILE A 65 -10.69 -3.35 18.64
N ASN A 66 -9.47 -3.91 18.71
CA ASN A 66 -9.09 -5.22 18.20
C ASN A 66 -8.98 -6.28 19.30
N ALA A 67 -9.23 -5.91 20.55
CA ALA A 67 -9.13 -6.78 21.73
C ALA A 67 -10.51 -7.15 22.30
N ILE A 68 -11.49 -7.28 21.41
CA ILE A 68 -12.85 -7.74 21.71
C ILE A 68 -12.97 -9.15 21.13
N ALA A 69 -13.53 -10.07 21.90
CA ALA A 69 -13.86 -11.42 21.46
C ALA A 69 -15.37 -11.65 21.53
N GLN A 70 -15.84 -12.70 20.85
CA GLN A 70 -17.21 -13.16 20.92
C GLN A 70 -17.20 -14.66 21.23
N ASP A 71 -18.03 -15.09 22.19
CA ASP A 71 -18.21 -16.50 22.50
C ASP A 71 -19.17 -17.20 21.51
N GLU A 72 -19.36 -18.52 21.69
CA GLU A 72 -20.24 -19.33 20.84
C GLU A 72 -21.73 -18.92 20.95
N ASP A 73 -22.11 -18.31 22.08
CA ASP A 73 -23.48 -17.83 22.34
C ASP A 73 -23.71 -16.41 21.79
N GLY A 74 -22.66 -15.78 21.25
CA GLY A 74 -22.71 -14.42 20.69
C GLY A 74 -22.45 -13.30 21.69
N ASN A 75 -22.10 -13.62 22.96
CA ASN A 75 -21.79 -12.61 23.96
C ASN A 75 -20.41 -11.99 23.67
N LEU A 76 -20.31 -10.66 23.81
CA LEU A 76 -19.03 -9.97 23.65
C LEU A 76 -18.23 -10.00 24.95
N ILE A 77 -16.97 -10.36 24.82
CA ILE A 77 -15.97 -10.38 25.89
C ILE A 77 -15.00 -9.24 25.60
N ASP A 78 -15.06 -8.18 26.40
CA ASP A 78 -14.36 -6.92 26.18
C ASP A 78 -13.68 -6.42 27.47
N PRO A 79 -12.60 -7.07 27.92
CA PRO A 79 -11.92 -6.74 29.16
C PRO A 79 -11.21 -5.37 29.12
N PHE A 80 -10.97 -4.81 27.92
CA PHE A 80 -10.22 -3.57 27.72
C PHE A 80 -11.06 -2.39 27.24
N ASN A 81 -12.40 -2.50 27.34
CA ASN A 81 -13.35 -1.44 26.95
C ASN A 81 -13.24 -0.99 25.50
N GLY A 82 -12.94 -1.92 24.57
CA GLY A 82 -12.83 -1.64 23.14
C GLY A 82 -14.14 -1.13 22.53
N GLN A 83 -15.30 -1.62 23.00
CA GLN A 83 -16.61 -1.15 22.55
C GLN A 83 -16.82 0.33 22.90
N GLU A 84 -16.38 0.76 24.08
CA GLU A 84 -16.48 2.18 24.49
C GLU A 84 -15.51 3.05 23.66
N ASP A 85 -14.30 2.55 23.36
CA ASP A 85 -13.37 3.26 22.48
C ASP A 85 -13.88 3.33 21.03
N ILE A 86 -14.57 2.30 20.51
CA ILE A 86 -15.25 2.36 19.19
C ILE A 86 -16.33 3.46 19.21
N LYS A 87 -17.19 3.47 20.23
CA LYS A 87 -18.27 4.47 20.38
C LYS A 87 -17.72 5.90 20.43
N ASN A 88 -16.61 6.08 21.16
CA ASN A 88 -15.94 7.39 21.34
C ASN A 88 -14.91 7.69 20.24
N LYS A 89 -14.77 6.82 19.22
CA LYS A 89 -13.84 6.98 18.09
C LYS A 89 -12.40 7.17 18.54
N LYS A 90 -11.91 6.30 19.43
CA LYS A 90 -10.56 6.35 20.01
C LYS A 90 -9.72 5.17 19.55
N LEU A 91 -8.49 5.43 19.19
CA LEU A 91 -7.44 4.42 18.98
C LEU A 91 -6.54 4.41 20.23
N ARG A 92 -6.75 3.40 21.06
CA ARG A 92 -6.04 3.19 22.34
C ARG A 92 -5.29 1.88 22.30
N HIS A 93 -4.04 1.85 22.73
CA HIS A 93 -3.30 0.60 22.93
C HIS A 93 -3.88 -0.20 24.11
N VAL A 94 -3.72 -1.52 24.05
CA VAL A 94 -4.33 -2.40 25.05
C VAL A 94 -3.54 -2.40 26.36
N SER A 95 -2.21 -2.56 26.26
CA SER A 95 -1.31 -2.74 27.41
C SER A 95 0.11 -2.28 27.10
N ASP A 96 1.01 -2.36 28.08
CA ASP A 96 2.44 -2.06 27.88
C ASP A 96 3.13 -3.00 26.87
N ALA A 97 2.58 -4.19 26.62
CA ALA A 97 3.02 -5.08 25.56
C ALA A 97 2.95 -4.43 24.16
N PHE A 98 2.26 -3.29 24.02
CA PHE A 98 2.23 -2.51 22.78
C PHE A 98 3.63 -2.16 22.27
N SER A 99 4.55 -1.81 23.16
CA SER A 99 5.93 -1.42 22.80
C SER A 99 6.80 -2.61 22.36
N GLU A 100 6.36 -3.84 22.50
CA GLU A 100 7.14 -5.03 22.15
C GLU A 100 7.23 -5.26 20.63
N ASP A 101 6.18 -4.92 19.87
CA ASP A 101 6.16 -5.05 18.41
C ASP A 101 6.18 -3.68 17.71
N PRO A 102 7.32 -3.27 17.14
CA PRO A 102 7.43 -1.97 16.46
C PRO A 102 6.50 -1.83 15.24
N LEU A 103 5.97 -2.93 14.66
CA LEU A 103 4.97 -2.87 13.60
C LEU A 103 3.68 -2.16 14.05
N ARG A 104 3.41 -2.11 15.33
CA ARG A 104 2.19 -1.47 15.87
C ARG A 104 2.14 0.02 15.54
N VAL A 105 3.28 0.69 15.36
CA VAL A 105 3.33 2.07 14.85
C VAL A 105 2.69 2.17 13.47
N LEU A 106 3.05 1.27 12.55
CA LEU A 106 2.44 1.22 11.21
C LEU A 106 0.97 0.80 11.25
N ARG A 107 0.61 -0.11 12.14
CA ARG A 107 -0.78 -0.55 12.32
C ARG A 107 -1.68 0.59 12.83
N VAL A 108 -1.22 1.36 13.83
CA VAL A 108 -1.95 2.55 14.30
C VAL A 108 -2.07 3.59 13.19
N ALA A 109 -0.98 3.88 12.45
CA ALA A 109 -1.02 4.78 11.31
C ALA A 109 -2.08 4.35 10.27
N ARG A 110 -2.19 3.05 10.00
CA ARG A 110 -3.20 2.49 9.09
C ARG A 110 -4.61 2.63 9.63
N PHE A 111 -4.85 2.29 10.89
CA PHE A 111 -6.19 2.46 11.48
C PHE A 111 -6.60 3.92 11.53
N PHE A 112 -5.69 4.82 11.90
CA PHE A 112 -5.92 6.27 11.85
C PHE A 112 -6.26 6.75 10.42
N ALA A 113 -5.60 6.19 9.41
CA ALA A 113 -5.87 6.55 8.02
C ALA A 113 -7.22 6.04 7.52
N ILE A 114 -7.62 4.82 7.91
CA ILE A 114 -8.86 4.18 7.44
C ILE A 114 -10.07 4.72 8.19
N PHE A 115 -9.94 4.99 9.48
CA PHE A 115 -11.00 5.55 10.33
C PHE A 115 -10.78 7.05 10.49
N ASP A 116 -11.24 7.83 9.51
CA ASP A 116 -10.98 9.27 9.36
C ASP A 116 -11.51 10.14 10.50
N ASP A 117 -12.45 9.61 11.29
CA ASP A 117 -13.06 10.26 12.44
C ASP A 117 -12.55 9.75 13.80
N PHE A 118 -11.60 8.81 13.80
CA PHE A 118 -10.97 8.31 15.02
C PHE A 118 -9.75 9.15 15.40
N VAL A 119 -9.54 9.30 16.71
CA VAL A 119 -8.37 9.99 17.27
C VAL A 119 -7.48 9.03 18.04
N VAL A 120 -6.18 9.13 17.87
CA VAL A 120 -5.21 8.38 18.69
C VAL A 120 -5.07 9.08 20.02
N VAL A 121 -5.32 8.36 21.11
CA VAL A 121 -5.23 8.94 22.46
C VAL A 121 -3.78 9.28 22.84
N PRO A 122 -3.57 10.32 23.70
CA PRO A 122 -2.22 10.78 24.07
C PRO A 122 -1.32 9.67 24.60
N GLU A 123 -1.84 8.76 25.40
CA GLU A 123 -1.08 7.66 26.01
C GLU A 123 -0.54 6.69 24.93
N THR A 124 -1.28 6.52 23.82
CA THR A 124 -0.84 5.71 22.67
C THR A 124 0.18 6.45 21.82
N ILE A 125 0.07 7.77 21.71
CA ILE A 125 1.08 8.61 21.06
C ILE A 125 2.42 8.53 21.83
N ASP A 126 2.39 8.54 23.16
CA ASP A 126 3.60 8.40 23.97
C ASP A 126 4.27 7.03 23.74
N LYS A 127 3.49 5.95 23.65
CA LYS A 127 4.03 4.61 23.29
C LYS A 127 4.63 4.56 21.88
N ILE A 128 4.01 5.23 20.92
CA ILE A 128 4.55 5.35 19.56
C ILE A 128 5.90 6.10 19.60
N LYS A 129 6.00 7.17 20.36
CA LYS A 129 7.23 7.94 20.52
C LYS A 129 8.35 7.10 21.14
N GLU A 130 8.05 6.33 22.20
CA GLU A 130 8.99 5.39 22.81
C GLU A 130 9.55 4.40 21.76
N ILE A 131 8.69 3.80 20.92
CA ILE A 131 9.11 2.86 19.88
C ILE A 131 9.97 3.56 18.81
N VAL A 132 9.60 4.77 18.38
CA VAL A 132 10.37 5.53 17.40
C VAL A 132 11.77 5.86 17.92
N GLU A 133 11.88 6.28 19.19
CA GLU A 133 13.14 6.64 19.85
C GLU A 133 14.02 5.42 20.16
N SER A 134 13.44 4.23 20.32
CA SER A 134 14.17 2.99 20.64
C SER A 134 15.04 2.45 19.49
N GLY A 135 14.82 2.89 18.23
CA GLY A 135 15.48 2.36 17.04
C GLY A 135 14.91 1.02 16.52
N GLU A 136 13.95 0.42 17.21
CA GLU A 136 13.36 -0.88 16.85
C GLU A 136 12.64 -0.87 15.47
N LEU A 137 12.21 0.30 14.97
CA LEU A 137 11.60 0.44 13.65
C LEU A 137 12.53 0.01 12.50
N GLU A 138 13.84 0.13 12.66
CA GLU A 138 14.83 -0.26 11.64
C GLU A 138 14.82 -1.76 11.38
N HIS A 139 14.49 -2.56 12.40
CA HIS A 139 14.46 -4.02 12.36
C HIS A 139 13.20 -4.61 11.73
N LEU A 140 12.23 -3.79 11.33
CA LEU A 140 11.03 -4.27 10.64
C LEU A 140 11.38 -4.84 9.26
N THR A 141 10.86 -6.05 8.98
CA THR A 141 11.09 -6.70 7.69
C THR A 141 10.39 -5.96 6.55
N PRO A 142 10.95 -6.02 5.33
CA PRO A 142 10.34 -5.39 4.15
C PRO A 142 8.90 -5.79 3.92
N GLU A 143 8.60 -7.09 4.05
CA GLU A 143 7.27 -7.65 3.80
C GLU A 143 6.22 -7.11 4.78
N ARG A 144 6.60 -6.96 6.06
CA ARG A 144 5.69 -6.39 7.08
C ARG A 144 5.41 -4.92 6.79
N LYS A 145 6.43 -4.13 6.40
CA LYS A 145 6.27 -2.72 6.00
C LYS A 145 5.36 -2.60 4.78
N TRP A 146 5.62 -3.40 3.74
CA TRP A 146 4.82 -3.39 2.52
C TRP A 146 3.37 -3.80 2.79
N LEU A 147 3.14 -4.81 3.62
CA LEU A 147 1.79 -5.30 3.93
C LEU A 147 0.91 -4.21 4.57
N GLU A 148 1.47 -3.36 5.43
CA GLU A 148 0.71 -2.26 6.03
C GLU A 148 0.41 -1.15 5.01
N ILE A 149 1.35 -0.81 4.09
CA ILE A 149 1.08 0.07 2.94
C ILE A 149 -0.05 -0.52 2.09
N TYR A 150 0.05 -1.80 1.71
CA TYR A 150 -0.94 -2.49 0.90
C TYR A 150 -2.34 -2.50 1.54
N LYS A 151 -2.42 -2.74 2.85
CA LYS A 151 -3.69 -2.75 3.61
C LYS A 151 -4.28 -1.35 3.78
N THR A 152 -3.47 -0.30 3.71
CA THR A 152 -3.93 1.09 3.83
C THR A 152 -4.67 1.56 2.58
N ASP A 153 -4.35 0.99 1.41
CA ASP A 153 -5.06 1.23 0.15
C ASP A 153 -5.06 2.73 -0.26
N LYS A 154 -6.22 3.29 -0.55
CA LYS A 154 -6.41 4.69 -0.99
C LYS A 154 -6.14 5.74 0.10
N TYR A 155 -5.98 5.33 1.34
CA TYR A 155 -5.79 6.23 2.49
C TYR A 155 -4.31 6.53 2.80
N LEU A 156 -3.41 6.27 1.84
CA LEU A 156 -1.96 6.41 2.04
C LEU A 156 -1.53 7.84 2.43
N ALA A 157 -2.23 8.87 1.98
CA ALA A 157 -1.92 10.25 2.36
C ALA A 157 -2.03 10.46 3.88
N SER A 158 -3.14 10.01 4.49
CA SER A 158 -3.34 10.07 5.94
C SER A 158 -2.33 9.18 6.70
N PHE A 159 -2.03 7.99 6.17
CA PHE A 159 -1.04 7.08 6.72
C PHE A 159 0.36 7.72 6.79
N PHE A 160 0.86 8.26 5.68
CA PHE A 160 2.17 8.91 5.66
C PHE A 160 2.18 10.23 6.43
N SER A 161 1.08 10.99 6.43
CA SER A 161 0.93 12.19 7.26
C SER A 161 1.10 11.87 8.75
N PHE A 162 0.48 10.79 9.22
CA PHE A 162 0.65 10.31 10.59
C PHE A 162 2.11 9.95 10.89
N LEU A 163 2.76 9.18 10.03
CA LEU A 163 4.17 8.79 10.21
C LEU A 163 5.13 9.99 10.19
N ILE A 164 4.83 11.00 9.36
CA ILE A 164 5.60 12.27 9.33
C ILE A 164 5.45 13.01 10.65
N THR A 165 4.21 13.16 11.14
CA THR A 165 3.90 13.88 12.39
C THR A 165 4.60 13.25 13.60
N HIS A 166 4.75 11.93 13.59
CA HIS A 166 5.36 11.18 14.70
C HIS A 166 6.81 10.74 14.42
N ASN A 167 7.50 11.36 13.44
CA ASN A 167 8.92 11.14 13.11
C ASN A 167 9.30 9.70 12.72
N ALA A 168 8.32 8.85 12.39
CA ALA A 168 8.56 7.46 11.98
C ALA A 168 8.91 7.32 10.50
N ARG A 169 8.49 8.28 9.64
CA ARG A 169 8.66 8.19 8.20
C ARG A 169 10.13 8.18 7.78
N ASP A 170 10.97 9.01 8.36
CA ASP A 170 12.39 9.12 7.99
C ASP A 170 13.16 7.82 8.25
N ILE A 171 12.75 7.07 9.27
CA ILE A 171 13.33 5.76 9.62
C ILE A 171 12.82 4.67 8.67
N LEU A 172 11.51 4.66 8.40
CA LEU A 172 10.85 3.58 7.69
C LEU A 172 10.90 3.74 6.17
N PHE A 173 10.70 4.97 5.68
CA PHE A 173 10.44 5.30 4.27
C PHE A 173 11.13 6.62 3.87
N PRO A 174 12.47 6.70 3.97
CA PRO A 174 13.21 7.95 3.71
C PRO A 174 13.04 8.48 2.29
N GLU A 175 12.68 7.61 1.32
CA GLU A 175 12.45 7.98 -0.06
C GLU A 175 11.15 8.81 -0.23
N ILE A 176 10.18 8.65 0.66
CA ILE A 176 8.93 9.42 0.64
C ILE A 176 9.19 10.82 1.18
N LYS A 177 9.07 11.85 0.35
CA LYS A 177 9.37 13.21 0.76
C LYS A 177 8.29 13.82 1.63
N LYS A 178 8.71 14.46 2.72
CA LYS A 178 7.83 15.12 3.70
C LYS A 178 6.89 16.16 3.05
N ASN A 179 7.41 16.95 2.13
CA ASN A 179 6.67 18.03 1.48
C ASN A 179 5.83 17.57 0.28
N SER A 180 5.94 16.31 -0.12
CA SER A 180 5.20 15.75 -1.25
C SER A 180 3.92 15.06 -0.83
N VAL A 181 3.76 14.72 0.45
CA VAL A 181 2.54 14.13 0.98
C VAL A 181 1.53 15.25 1.21
N PRO A 182 0.49 15.38 0.39
CA PRO A 182 -0.49 16.45 0.55
C PRO A 182 -1.30 16.25 1.83
N ASN A 183 -1.68 17.36 2.45
CA ASN A 183 -2.71 17.38 3.48
C ASN A 183 -4.03 16.99 2.80
N ILE A 184 -4.35 15.68 2.82
CA ILE A 184 -5.62 15.08 2.41
C ILE A 184 -6.02 15.44 0.96
N ILE A 185 -5.57 14.65 0.00
CA ILE A 185 -6.28 14.49 -1.28
C ILE A 185 -6.73 13.04 -1.34
N HIS A 186 -8.03 12.81 -1.17
CA HIS A 186 -8.65 11.56 -1.55
C HIS A 186 -8.62 11.47 -3.09
N SER A 187 -7.51 10.98 -3.63
CA SER A 187 -7.48 10.64 -5.05
C SER A 187 -8.40 9.44 -5.25
N VAL A 188 -9.45 9.65 -6.04
CA VAL A 188 -10.40 8.59 -6.36
C VAL A 188 -9.76 7.67 -7.39
N HIS A 189 -8.92 6.75 -6.91
CA HIS A 189 -8.38 5.69 -7.76
C HIS A 189 -9.28 4.45 -7.64
N PRO A 190 -9.68 3.84 -8.76
CA PRO A 190 -10.58 2.69 -8.75
C PRO A 190 -9.95 1.41 -8.19
N THR A 191 -8.64 1.29 -8.26
CA THR A 191 -7.91 0.11 -7.77
C THR A 191 -6.74 0.46 -6.85
N LYS A 192 -6.32 -0.50 -6.00
CA LYS A 192 -5.14 -0.37 -5.14
C LYS A 192 -3.86 -0.12 -5.93
N VAL A 193 -3.72 -0.77 -7.08
CA VAL A 193 -2.52 -0.61 -7.93
C VAL A 193 -2.42 0.84 -8.38
N GLU A 194 -3.52 1.41 -8.87
CA GLU A 194 -3.56 2.81 -9.32
C GLU A 194 -3.28 3.79 -8.17
N ALA A 195 -3.93 3.58 -7.02
CA ALA A 195 -3.73 4.44 -5.85
C ALA A 195 -2.28 4.45 -5.39
N ILE A 196 -1.71 3.28 -5.12
CA ILE A 196 -0.34 3.15 -4.60
C ILE A 196 0.68 3.64 -5.62
N ALA A 197 0.57 3.22 -6.89
CA ALA A 197 1.51 3.64 -7.94
C ALA A 197 1.51 5.15 -8.18
N SER A 198 0.33 5.79 -8.18
CA SER A 198 0.20 7.24 -8.29
C SER A 198 0.87 7.97 -7.13
N HIS A 199 0.68 7.49 -5.90
CA HIS A 199 1.32 8.07 -4.73
C HIS A 199 2.84 7.92 -4.79
N LEU A 200 3.36 6.73 -5.10
CA LEU A 200 4.79 6.51 -5.23
C LEU A 200 5.42 7.41 -6.31
N SER A 201 4.78 7.54 -7.48
CA SER A 201 5.27 8.41 -8.55
C SER A 201 5.31 9.89 -8.17
N ASN A 202 4.39 10.35 -7.32
CA ASN A 202 4.30 11.74 -6.89
C ASN A 202 5.20 12.08 -5.69
N TRP A 203 5.36 11.12 -4.76
CA TRP A 203 6.05 11.38 -3.49
C TRP A 203 7.53 11.03 -3.49
N ILE A 204 7.97 10.21 -4.44
CA ILE A 204 9.38 9.87 -4.67
C ILE A 204 9.90 10.68 -5.85
N ASN A 205 11.12 11.24 -5.75
CA ASN A 205 11.56 12.22 -6.75
C ASN A 205 11.99 11.63 -8.08
N THR A 206 12.74 10.53 -8.06
CA THR A 206 13.36 9.98 -9.26
C THR A 206 12.92 8.55 -9.49
N SER A 207 13.09 8.08 -10.73
CA SER A 207 12.79 6.69 -11.08
C SER A 207 13.72 5.72 -10.35
N GLU A 208 14.98 6.09 -10.16
CA GLU A 208 15.98 5.31 -9.42
C GLU A 208 15.59 5.15 -7.95
N GLU A 209 15.09 6.21 -7.32
CA GLU A 209 14.57 6.15 -5.95
C GLU A 209 13.31 5.27 -5.86
N ILE A 210 12.43 5.28 -6.86
CA ILE A 210 11.27 4.36 -6.94
C ILE A 210 11.73 2.91 -7.06
N GLU A 211 12.70 2.63 -7.93
CA GLU A 211 13.27 1.28 -8.08
C GLU A 211 13.88 0.80 -6.77
N TYR A 212 14.69 1.64 -6.11
CA TYR A 212 15.30 1.34 -4.81
C TYR A 212 14.24 1.07 -3.74
N PHE A 213 13.24 1.94 -3.59
CA PHE A 213 12.11 1.75 -2.67
C PHE A 213 11.42 0.41 -2.90
N CYS A 214 11.07 0.12 -4.17
CA CYS A 214 10.38 -1.11 -4.54
C CYS A 214 11.23 -2.36 -4.28
N GLN A 215 12.53 -2.30 -4.57
CA GLN A 215 13.45 -3.39 -4.28
C GLN A 215 13.59 -3.62 -2.78
N ARG A 216 13.82 -2.55 -2.01
CA ARG A 216 14.01 -2.59 -0.55
C ARG A 216 12.78 -3.12 0.18
N LEU A 217 11.58 -2.78 -0.27
CA LEU A 217 10.32 -3.21 0.36
C LEU A 217 9.69 -4.44 -0.31
N LYS A 218 10.34 -5.03 -1.32
CA LYS A 218 9.83 -6.17 -2.09
C LYS A 218 8.44 -5.92 -2.68
N VAL A 219 8.23 -4.71 -3.19
CA VAL A 219 6.97 -4.29 -3.82
C VAL A 219 6.70 -5.14 -5.05
N PRO A 220 5.48 -5.68 -5.26
CA PRO A 220 5.14 -6.44 -6.46
C PRO A 220 5.34 -5.61 -7.74
N ASN A 221 5.75 -6.29 -8.83
CA ASN A 221 6.14 -5.62 -10.07
C ASN A 221 5.04 -4.75 -10.69
N GLU A 222 3.78 -5.12 -10.56
CA GLU A 222 2.65 -4.35 -11.08
C GLU A 222 2.60 -2.91 -10.53
N TYR A 223 2.86 -2.72 -9.24
CA TYR A 223 2.92 -1.40 -8.60
C TYR A 223 4.13 -0.61 -9.06
N LYS A 224 5.30 -1.26 -9.09
CA LYS A 224 6.56 -0.66 -9.51
C LYS A 224 6.50 -0.18 -10.97
N GLU A 225 6.06 -1.05 -11.87
CA GLU A 225 6.00 -0.74 -13.31
C GLU A 225 5.07 0.44 -13.59
N LEU A 226 3.89 0.48 -12.95
CA LEU A 226 2.96 1.59 -13.12
C LEU A 226 3.51 2.89 -12.50
N ALA A 227 4.14 2.83 -11.32
CA ALA A 227 4.75 4.00 -10.70
C ALA A 227 5.88 4.60 -11.56
N LEU A 228 6.75 3.77 -12.10
CA LEU A 228 7.81 4.18 -13.03
C LEU A 228 7.25 4.76 -14.33
N LEU A 229 6.20 4.15 -14.86
CA LEU A 229 5.55 4.65 -16.06
C LEU A 229 4.94 6.03 -15.84
N LEU A 230 4.24 6.22 -14.72
CA LEU A 230 3.70 7.52 -14.32
C LEU A 230 4.83 8.54 -14.13
N LYS A 231 5.90 8.16 -13.41
CA LYS A 231 7.04 9.05 -13.16
C LYS A 231 7.67 9.55 -14.45
N ASN A 232 7.86 8.67 -15.41
CA ASN A 232 8.58 8.96 -16.65
C ASN A 232 7.72 9.57 -17.76
N CYS A 233 6.40 9.41 -17.72
CA CYS A 233 5.52 9.75 -18.83
C CYS A 233 4.44 10.77 -18.50
N HIS A 234 4.05 10.91 -17.23
CA HIS A 234 2.90 11.73 -16.84
C HIS A 234 3.07 13.20 -17.22
N SER A 235 4.24 13.80 -16.99
CA SER A 235 4.51 15.19 -17.34
C SER A 235 4.39 15.41 -18.86
N ASP A 236 5.08 14.58 -19.65
CA ASP A 236 5.05 14.70 -21.10
C ASP A 236 3.64 14.45 -21.67
N TYR A 237 2.90 13.50 -21.08
CA TYR A 237 1.51 13.24 -21.44
C TYR A 237 0.61 14.45 -21.18
N CYS A 238 0.74 15.09 -20.01
CA CYS A 238 -0.09 16.24 -19.63
C CYS A 238 0.22 17.52 -20.41
N PHE A 239 1.47 17.72 -20.82
CA PHE A 239 1.91 18.92 -21.53
C PHE A 239 1.87 18.81 -23.05
N TYR A 240 1.61 17.62 -23.60
CA TYR A 240 1.48 17.46 -25.05
C TYR A 240 0.21 18.17 -25.54
N SER A 241 0.38 19.02 -26.57
CA SER A 241 -0.74 19.63 -27.30
C SER A 241 -0.86 19.02 -28.69
N PRO A 242 -2.03 18.49 -29.08
CA PRO A 242 -2.24 17.96 -30.43
C PRO A 242 -2.08 19.00 -31.53
N ASP A 243 -2.17 20.29 -31.19
CA ASP A 243 -2.03 21.40 -32.13
C ASP A 243 -0.58 21.86 -32.32
N ASN A 244 0.37 21.29 -31.57
CA ASN A 244 1.78 21.66 -31.60
C ASN A 244 2.61 20.62 -32.37
N ILE A 245 2.62 20.75 -33.70
CA ILE A 245 3.33 19.84 -34.61
C ILE A 245 4.86 19.85 -34.42
N GLU A 246 5.44 20.92 -33.86
CA GLU A 246 6.87 21.02 -33.61
C GLU A 246 7.36 20.05 -32.49
N GLU A 247 6.46 19.51 -31.66
CA GLU A 247 6.79 18.55 -30.61
C GLU A 247 6.69 17.06 -31.02
N TYR A 248 6.68 16.80 -32.33
CA TYR A 248 6.52 15.47 -32.89
C TYR A 248 7.51 14.43 -32.37
N ALA A 249 8.77 14.83 -32.17
CA ALA A 249 9.81 13.96 -31.62
C ALA A 249 9.51 13.56 -30.12
N LYS A 250 8.91 14.48 -29.37
CA LYS A 250 8.51 14.22 -27.98
C LYS A 250 7.33 13.25 -27.93
N LEU A 251 6.35 13.41 -28.84
CA LEU A 251 5.23 12.47 -28.93
C LEU A 251 5.71 11.05 -29.28
N LEU A 252 6.61 10.92 -30.27
CA LEU A 252 7.18 9.61 -30.62
C LEU A 252 7.94 8.98 -29.45
N SER A 253 8.69 9.78 -28.70
CA SER A 253 9.37 9.32 -27.49
C SER A 253 8.37 8.87 -26.41
N LEU A 254 7.30 9.64 -26.21
CA LEU A 254 6.23 9.30 -25.24
C LEU A 254 5.53 7.99 -25.63
N VAL A 255 5.10 7.85 -26.90
CA VAL A 255 4.44 6.65 -27.41
C VAL A 255 5.32 5.40 -27.27
N LYS A 256 6.64 5.54 -27.49
CA LYS A 256 7.62 4.46 -27.27
C LYS A 256 7.69 4.05 -25.79
N ARG A 257 7.78 5.02 -24.89
CA ARG A 257 7.85 4.76 -23.44
C ARG A 257 6.57 4.16 -22.90
N LEU A 258 5.41 4.61 -23.39
CA LEU A 258 4.10 4.07 -23.01
C LEU A 258 3.91 2.64 -23.49
N ASP A 259 4.58 2.22 -24.57
CA ASP A 259 4.38 0.93 -25.26
C ASP A 259 2.90 0.64 -25.48
N ILE A 260 2.29 1.47 -26.34
CA ILE A 260 0.85 1.49 -26.60
C ILE A 260 0.26 0.15 -27.08
N ARG A 261 1.11 -0.83 -27.45
CA ARG A 261 0.69 -2.20 -27.77
C ARG A 261 0.22 -2.98 -26.53
N LYS A 262 0.63 -2.57 -25.35
CA LYS A 262 0.19 -3.13 -24.07
C LYS A 262 -1.05 -2.38 -23.56
N GLN A 263 -2.20 -2.70 -24.15
CA GLN A 263 -3.44 -1.96 -23.96
C GLN A 263 -3.86 -1.81 -22.48
N GLU A 264 -3.87 -2.90 -21.72
CA GLU A 264 -4.23 -2.88 -20.29
C GLU A 264 -3.34 -1.92 -19.47
N ARG A 265 -2.03 -1.95 -19.71
CA ARG A 265 -1.07 -1.07 -19.04
C ARG A 265 -1.29 0.40 -19.41
N LEU A 266 -1.60 0.65 -20.67
CA LEU A 266 -1.87 2.00 -21.18
C LEU A 266 -3.17 2.57 -20.57
N GLU A 267 -4.23 1.75 -20.49
CA GLU A 267 -5.48 2.14 -19.85
C GLU A 267 -5.29 2.47 -18.36
N LEU A 268 -4.50 1.66 -17.63
CA LEU A 268 -4.13 1.95 -16.24
C LEU A 268 -3.40 3.28 -16.12
N PHE A 269 -2.41 3.53 -17.00
CA PHE A 269 -1.66 4.79 -17.03
C PHE A 269 -2.59 5.98 -17.28
N MET A 270 -3.46 5.90 -18.30
CA MET A 270 -4.36 7.00 -18.68
C MET A 270 -5.35 7.33 -17.55
N ARG A 271 -5.93 6.31 -16.88
CA ARG A 271 -6.80 6.53 -15.71
C ARG A 271 -6.06 7.21 -14.56
N CYS A 272 -4.84 6.79 -14.26
CA CYS A 272 -4.03 7.44 -13.22
C CYS A 272 -3.67 8.88 -13.60
N ALA A 273 -3.27 9.12 -14.84
CA ALA A 273 -2.92 10.45 -15.33
C ALA A 273 -4.13 11.41 -15.30
N TYR A 274 -5.31 10.94 -15.66
CA TYR A 274 -6.55 11.71 -15.57
C TYR A 274 -6.91 12.06 -14.13
N ASN A 275 -6.84 11.09 -13.21
CA ASN A 275 -7.20 11.28 -11.80
C ASN A 275 -6.20 12.13 -11.02
N SER A 276 -4.93 12.17 -11.44
CA SER A 276 -3.87 12.95 -10.78
C SER A 276 -3.75 14.38 -11.31
N SER A 277 -4.40 14.69 -12.44
CA SER A 277 -4.32 16.03 -13.03
C SER A 277 -5.25 16.99 -12.30
N VAL A 278 -4.66 18.05 -11.71
CA VAL A 278 -5.38 19.22 -11.17
C VAL A 278 -6.14 19.98 -12.29
N TYR A 279 -5.89 19.64 -13.53
CA TYR A 279 -6.39 20.31 -14.72
C TYR A 279 -7.42 19.47 -15.45
N LYS A 280 -8.69 19.68 -15.20
CA LYS A 280 -9.83 19.17 -16.01
C LYS A 280 -9.81 19.56 -17.49
N LYS A 281 -8.73 20.17 -17.98
CA LYS A 281 -8.56 20.61 -19.38
C LYS A 281 -8.24 19.48 -20.37
N PHE A 282 -8.18 18.22 -19.93
CA PHE A 282 -7.55 17.12 -20.69
C PHE A 282 -8.51 16.08 -21.29
N GLU A 283 -9.81 16.33 -21.37
CA GLU A 283 -10.69 15.43 -22.15
C GLU A 283 -10.20 15.28 -23.60
N GLY A 284 -9.68 16.33 -24.21
CA GLY A 284 -9.10 16.29 -25.56
C GLY A 284 -7.86 15.40 -25.68
N HIS A 285 -7.02 15.29 -24.64
CA HIS A 285 -5.84 14.43 -24.67
C HIS A 285 -6.19 12.95 -24.63
N GLN A 286 -7.15 12.57 -23.81
CA GLN A 286 -7.60 11.18 -23.74
C GLN A 286 -8.16 10.74 -25.09
N ILE A 287 -9.04 11.54 -25.69
CA ILE A 287 -9.62 11.26 -27.00
C ILE A 287 -8.52 11.15 -28.07
N PHE A 288 -7.58 12.07 -28.08
CA PHE A 288 -6.44 12.03 -29.02
C PHE A 288 -5.62 10.75 -28.90
N PHE A 289 -5.25 10.36 -27.69
CA PHE A 289 -4.49 9.12 -27.47
C PHE A 289 -5.29 7.87 -27.80
N GLU A 290 -6.60 7.84 -27.51
CA GLU A 290 -7.47 6.73 -27.89
C GLU A 290 -7.58 6.60 -29.41
N GLU A 291 -7.69 7.71 -30.14
CA GLU A 291 -7.70 7.72 -31.61
C GLU A 291 -6.35 7.29 -32.20
N LEU A 292 -5.25 7.79 -31.63
CA LEU A 292 -3.91 7.38 -32.00
C LEU A 292 -3.70 5.88 -31.84
N ILE A 293 -4.15 5.32 -30.72
CA ILE A 293 -4.10 3.87 -30.45
C ILE A 293 -4.91 3.10 -31.48
N LYS A 294 -6.14 3.55 -31.77
CA LYS A 294 -6.99 2.93 -32.82
C LYS A 294 -6.31 2.96 -34.18
N LYS A 295 -5.71 4.08 -34.55
CA LYS A 295 -4.95 4.21 -35.81
C LYS A 295 -3.78 3.22 -35.83
N ILE A 296 -2.98 3.12 -34.76
CA ILE A 296 -1.83 2.22 -34.71
C ILE A 296 -2.26 0.75 -34.76
N ASN A 297 -3.31 0.36 -34.06
CA ASN A 297 -3.82 -1.02 -34.06
C ASN A 297 -4.41 -1.43 -35.42
N ASN A 298 -4.95 -0.48 -36.17
CA ASN A 298 -5.52 -0.73 -37.50
C ASN A 298 -4.48 -0.63 -38.66
N PHE A 299 -3.30 -0.10 -38.37
CA PHE A 299 -2.25 0.08 -39.37
C PHE A 299 -1.56 -1.26 -39.64
N LYS A 300 -1.73 -1.75 -40.89
CA LYS A 300 -1.01 -2.95 -41.36
C LYS A 300 0.35 -2.53 -41.90
N LEU A 301 1.39 -2.93 -41.17
CA LEU A 301 2.78 -2.71 -41.58
C LEU A 301 3.12 -3.49 -42.85
N SER A 302 3.83 -2.86 -43.77
CA SER A 302 4.50 -3.57 -44.84
C SER A 302 5.67 -4.40 -44.28
N GLU A 303 6.04 -5.50 -44.92
CA GLU A 303 7.19 -6.35 -44.51
C GLU A 303 8.52 -5.55 -44.38
N GLU A 304 8.68 -4.46 -45.16
CA GLU A 304 9.83 -3.57 -45.07
C GLU A 304 9.80 -2.66 -43.84
N ASP A 305 8.61 -2.18 -43.43
CA ASP A 305 8.44 -1.29 -42.30
C ASP A 305 8.60 -2.03 -40.96
N GLN A 306 8.33 -3.34 -40.89
CA GLN A 306 8.55 -4.18 -39.67
C GLN A 306 10.01 -4.18 -39.24
N LYS A 307 10.95 -3.87 -40.11
CA LYS A 307 12.38 -3.78 -39.76
C LYS A 307 12.80 -2.42 -39.18
N LYS A 308 11.90 -1.43 -39.17
CA LYS A 308 12.20 -0.05 -38.71
C LYS A 308 11.07 0.54 -37.84
N PRO A 309 10.90 0.06 -36.61
CA PRO A 309 9.73 0.39 -35.76
C PRO A 309 9.51 1.88 -35.44
N GLY A 310 10.54 2.75 -35.58
CA GLY A 310 10.38 4.19 -35.35
C GLY A 310 9.79 4.98 -36.55
N LEU A 311 9.90 4.44 -37.75
CA LEU A 311 9.37 5.06 -39.00
C LEU A 311 7.85 4.88 -39.12
N GLU A 312 7.33 3.81 -38.54
CA GLU A 312 5.94 3.39 -38.54
C GLU A 312 5.04 4.37 -37.83
N ILE A 313 5.41 4.72 -36.60
CA ILE A 313 4.63 5.66 -35.77
C ILE A 313 4.56 7.03 -36.44
N LYS A 314 5.66 7.46 -37.06
CA LYS A 314 5.71 8.70 -37.83
C LYS A 314 4.69 8.70 -38.96
N LYS A 315 4.64 7.65 -39.80
CA LYS A 315 3.68 7.52 -40.91
C LYS A 315 2.22 7.46 -40.42
N ILE A 316 1.95 6.84 -39.29
CA ILE A 316 0.59 6.71 -38.71
C ILE A 316 0.06 8.07 -38.22
N ILE A 317 0.94 8.90 -37.68
CA ILE A 317 0.56 10.21 -37.17
C ILE A 317 0.44 11.24 -38.26
N GLU A 318 1.26 11.15 -39.35
CA GLU A 318 1.23 12.04 -40.53
C GLU A 318 0.04 11.77 -41.46
N ASN A 319 -0.63 10.61 -41.34
CA ASN A 319 -1.85 10.23 -42.06
C ASN A 319 -3.08 10.26 -41.16
#